data_df8e6e84ede080e0f4bac622bc661794
#
_entry.id   df8e6e84ede080e0f4bac622bc661794
#
_cell.length_a   1.000
_cell.length_b   1.000
_cell.length_c   1.000
_cell.angle_alpha   90.00
_cell.angle_beta   90.00
_cell.angle_gamma   90.00
#
_symmetry.space_group_name_H-M   'P 1'
#
loop_
_entity.id
_entity.type
_entity.pdbx_description
1 polymer ?
#
loop_
_entity_poly.entity_id
_entity_poly.type
_entity_poly.pdbx_seq_one_letter_code
_entity_poly.pdbx_strand_id
1 'polypeptide(L)'
;MKKILPSLLLCLSAFAEAQNYVFVHNHLDSGILSIDGNRFSINTVNAVGNLCEHSGIIKDNMAKDNDGCIVRFQFAGNHVKLDILQSAAEACRLKCGMNARFDTDYRKEPPMCSQEGTTAMEKDFQTAYRGKKYRLAADIKERYLNTCGELLVLPDWMHTLNDLAVSWKNAGNKEACLRTLDKMSPWLKGYQPNYIIEEEFKKETKAANFNRKQCSGK
;
A
#
# COMPACT_ATOMS: atom_id res chain seq x y z
N MET A 1 -31.40 -30.80 48.89
CA MET A 1 -31.70 -29.58 48.09
C MET A 1 -30.47 -29.23 47.25
N LYS A 2 -30.44 -29.57 45.96
CA LYS A 2 -29.34 -29.29 45.02
C LYS A 2 -29.59 -27.92 44.41
N LYS A 3 -28.68 -26.93 44.66
CA LYS A 3 -28.72 -25.63 44.03
C LYS A 3 -28.11 -25.75 42.59
N ILE A 4 -28.94 -25.52 41.59
CA ILE A 4 -28.51 -25.38 40.18
C ILE A 4 -28.04 -23.96 39.99
N LEU A 5 -26.73 -23.79 39.72
CA LEU A 5 -26.18 -22.49 39.29
C LEU A 5 -26.48 -22.30 37.80
N PRO A 6 -27.06 -21.18 37.38
CA PRO A 6 -27.22 -20.91 35.97
C PRO A 6 -25.84 -20.53 35.37
N SER A 7 -25.43 -21.28 34.38
CA SER A 7 -24.25 -20.98 33.56
C SER A 7 -24.54 -19.77 32.67
N LEU A 8 -23.93 -18.64 32.97
CA LEU A 8 -24.02 -17.41 32.18
C LEU A 8 -23.17 -17.61 30.90
N LEU A 9 -23.83 -17.92 29.80
CA LEU A 9 -23.19 -17.93 28.47
C LEU A 9 -22.90 -16.48 28.08
N LEU A 10 -21.65 -16.03 28.23
CA LEU A 10 -21.16 -14.79 27.63
C LEU A 10 -21.06 -15.02 26.11
N CYS A 11 -22.05 -14.50 25.36
CA CYS A 11 -21.90 -14.30 23.92
C CYS A 11 -20.84 -13.20 23.68
N LEU A 12 -19.60 -13.61 23.44
CA LEU A 12 -18.59 -12.74 22.87
C LEU A 12 -19.02 -12.45 21.42
N SER A 13 -19.69 -11.32 21.20
CA SER A 13 -19.85 -10.75 19.88
C SER A 13 -18.45 -10.36 19.38
N ALA A 14 -17.85 -11.19 18.56
CA ALA A 14 -16.68 -10.82 17.79
C ALA A 14 -17.09 -9.65 16.88
N PHE A 15 -16.72 -8.44 17.22
CA PHE A 15 -16.77 -7.31 16.30
C PHE A 15 -15.81 -7.68 15.16
N ALA A 16 -16.35 -7.91 13.97
CA ALA A 16 -15.53 -8.08 12.79
C ALA A 16 -14.84 -6.73 12.53
N GLU A 17 -13.54 -6.68 12.74
CA GLU A 17 -12.76 -5.49 12.36
C GLU A 17 -12.84 -5.31 10.84
N ALA A 18 -12.92 -4.04 10.41
CA ALA A 18 -12.86 -3.70 9.01
C ALA A 18 -11.56 -4.26 8.40
N GLN A 19 -11.69 -4.95 7.27
CA GLN A 19 -10.54 -5.52 6.56
C GLN A 19 -10.17 -4.65 5.39
N ASN A 20 -8.90 -4.24 5.34
CA ASN A 20 -8.35 -3.49 4.22
C ASN A 20 -7.66 -4.44 3.24
N TYR A 21 -7.98 -4.24 1.97
CA TYR A 21 -7.32 -4.84 0.83
C TYR A 21 -6.77 -3.72 -0.03
N VAL A 22 -5.56 -3.87 -0.51
CA VAL A 22 -4.84 -2.84 -1.26
C VAL A 22 -4.36 -3.37 -2.59
N PHE A 23 -4.26 -2.51 -3.58
CA PHE A 23 -3.49 -2.75 -4.78
C PHE A 23 -2.56 -1.58 -5.07
N VAL A 24 -1.42 -1.87 -5.68
CA VAL A 24 -0.53 -0.90 -6.29
C VAL A 24 -0.05 -1.49 -7.61
N HIS A 25 -0.16 -0.73 -8.68
CA HIS A 25 0.33 -1.14 -9.99
C HIS A 25 1.46 -0.22 -10.43
N ASN A 26 2.64 -0.81 -10.64
CA ASN A 26 3.86 -0.10 -11.05
C ASN A 26 4.21 1.10 -10.17
N HIS A 27 3.87 1.09 -8.89
CA HIS A 27 4.05 2.20 -7.94
C HIS A 27 3.27 3.48 -8.29
N LEU A 28 2.35 3.45 -9.25
CA LEU A 28 1.65 4.64 -9.76
C LEU A 28 0.15 4.60 -9.50
N ASP A 29 -0.51 3.52 -9.91
CA ASP A 29 -1.92 3.33 -9.64
C ASP A 29 -2.06 2.62 -8.30
N SER A 30 -2.92 3.11 -7.43
CA SER A 30 -3.13 2.51 -6.12
C SER A 30 -4.57 2.59 -5.69
N GLY A 31 -4.95 1.74 -4.74
CA GLY A 31 -6.29 1.77 -4.18
C GLY A 31 -6.44 0.94 -2.93
N ILE A 32 -7.46 1.31 -2.17
CA ILE A 32 -7.88 0.64 -0.95
C ILE A 32 -9.33 0.21 -1.11
N LEU A 33 -9.59 -1.06 -0.85
CA LEU A 33 -10.90 -1.64 -0.65
C LEU A 33 -11.04 -1.98 0.83
N SER A 34 -11.91 -1.28 1.54
CA SER A 34 -12.26 -1.58 2.93
C SER A 34 -13.57 -2.35 2.98
N ILE A 35 -13.60 -3.43 3.75
CA ILE A 35 -14.80 -4.27 3.96
C ILE A 35 -15.06 -4.39 5.46
N ASP A 36 -16.24 -3.93 5.90
CA ASP A 36 -16.74 -4.04 7.26
C ASP A 36 -18.09 -4.78 7.25
N GLY A 37 -18.06 -6.05 7.66
CA GLY A 37 -19.21 -6.93 7.52
C GLY A 37 -19.62 -7.09 6.05
N ASN A 38 -20.78 -6.54 5.69
CA ASN A 38 -21.26 -6.51 4.31
C ASN A 38 -21.16 -5.12 3.65
N ARG A 39 -20.57 -4.14 4.31
CA ARG A 39 -20.33 -2.81 3.74
C ARG A 39 -18.95 -2.77 3.12
N PHE A 40 -18.82 -2.07 2.00
CA PHE A 40 -17.53 -1.79 1.39
C PHE A 40 -17.38 -0.32 1.03
N SER A 41 -16.13 0.12 0.96
CA SER A 41 -15.73 1.37 0.33
C SER A 41 -14.48 1.14 -0.50
N ILE A 42 -14.43 1.77 -1.66
CA ILE A 42 -13.29 1.73 -2.59
C ILE A 42 -12.83 3.15 -2.84
N ASN A 43 -11.53 3.37 -2.72
CA ASN A 43 -10.87 4.60 -3.13
C ASN A 43 -9.65 4.22 -3.94
N THR A 44 -9.57 4.70 -5.18
CA THR A 44 -8.42 4.46 -6.04
C THR A 44 -7.93 5.75 -6.68
N VAL A 45 -6.65 5.76 -7.03
CA VAL A 45 -6.02 6.86 -7.77
C VAL A 45 -5.14 6.28 -8.87
N ASN A 46 -5.20 6.86 -10.07
CA ASN A 46 -4.34 6.44 -11.16
C ASN A 46 -3.08 7.32 -11.28
N ALA A 47 -2.16 6.91 -12.16
CA ALA A 47 -0.88 7.56 -12.41
C ALA A 47 -0.95 9.06 -12.75
N VAL A 48 -2.09 9.56 -13.20
CA VAL A 48 -2.30 10.97 -13.54
C VAL A 48 -3.16 11.73 -12.52
N GLY A 49 -3.52 11.06 -11.41
CA GLY A 49 -4.22 11.68 -10.29
C GLY A 49 -5.74 11.67 -10.39
N ASN A 50 -6.33 10.91 -11.31
CA ASN A 50 -7.78 10.73 -11.34
C ASN A 50 -8.21 9.68 -10.32
N LEU A 51 -9.34 9.95 -9.66
CA LEU A 51 -9.85 9.14 -8.56
C LEU A 51 -11.04 8.28 -9.01
N CYS A 52 -11.24 7.14 -8.37
CA CYS A 52 -12.52 6.45 -8.30
C CYS A 52 -12.95 6.35 -6.84
N GLU A 53 -14.22 6.61 -6.58
CA GLU A 53 -14.84 6.40 -5.29
C GLU A 53 -16.13 5.61 -5.45
N HIS A 54 -16.25 4.52 -4.73
CA HIS A 54 -17.46 3.71 -4.73
C HIS A 54 -17.66 3.05 -3.37
N SER A 55 -18.91 2.98 -2.92
CA SER A 55 -19.27 2.33 -1.67
C SER A 55 -20.66 1.72 -1.77
N GLY A 56 -20.95 0.75 -0.90
CA GLY A 56 -22.25 0.10 -0.90
C GLY A 56 -22.34 -1.10 0.03
N ILE A 57 -23.29 -1.96 -0.28
CA ILE A 57 -23.57 -3.19 0.47
C ILE A 57 -23.34 -4.38 -0.45
N ILE A 58 -22.55 -5.33 0.01
CA ILE A 58 -22.32 -6.62 -0.66
C ILE A 58 -23.45 -7.58 -0.27
N LYS A 59 -24.14 -8.12 -1.26
CA LYS A 59 -25.13 -9.17 -1.12
C LYS A 59 -24.85 -10.24 -2.16
N ASP A 60 -24.73 -11.49 -1.75
CA ASP A 60 -24.45 -12.64 -2.65
C ASP A 60 -23.22 -12.38 -3.56
N ASN A 61 -22.15 -11.87 -2.96
CA ASN A 61 -20.91 -11.47 -3.64
C ASN A 61 -21.09 -10.41 -4.74
N MET A 62 -22.14 -9.64 -4.68
CA MET A 62 -22.40 -8.53 -5.60
C MET A 62 -22.80 -7.26 -4.84
N ALA A 63 -22.47 -6.10 -5.40
CA ALA A 63 -23.03 -4.84 -4.98
C ALA A 63 -23.67 -4.15 -6.18
N LYS A 64 -24.87 -3.61 -5.96
CA LYS A 64 -25.59 -2.79 -6.95
C LYS A 64 -25.99 -1.47 -6.30
N ASP A 65 -25.66 -0.38 -6.91
CA ASP A 65 -26.08 0.95 -6.47
C ASP A 65 -27.34 1.44 -7.22
N ASN A 66 -27.83 2.61 -6.81
CA ASN A 66 -29.02 3.22 -7.40
C ASN A 66 -28.79 3.74 -8.82
N ASP A 67 -27.53 3.99 -9.20
CA ASP A 67 -27.16 4.50 -10.53
C ASP A 67 -26.95 3.36 -11.54
N GLY A 68 -27.05 2.12 -11.07
CA GLY A 68 -26.97 0.91 -11.91
C GLY A 68 -25.56 0.34 -12.04
N CYS A 69 -24.57 0.83 -11.30
CA CYS A 69 -23.27 0.18 -11.21
C CYS A 69 -23.40 -1.15 -10.47
N ILE A 70 -22.88 -2.23 -11.07
CA ILE A 70 -22.90 -3.59 -10.52
C ILE A 70 -21.49 -4.13 -10.48
N VAL A 71 -21.00 -4.40 -9.26
CA VAL A 71 -19.68 -4.94 -9.00
C VAL A 71 -19.80 -6.34 -8.43
N ARG A 72 -19.04 -7.30 -8.96
CA ARG A 72 -18.89 -8.65 -8.43
C ARG A 72 -17.61 -8.74 -7.62
N PHE A 73 -17.70 -9.34 -6.44
CA PHE A 73 -16.58 -9.62 -5.54
C PHE A 73 -16.23 -11.10 -5.63
N GLN A 74 -14.98 -11.42 -5.93
CA GLN A 74 -14.46 -12.79 -5.94
C GLN A 74 -13.42 -12.90 -4.82
N PHE A 75 -13.82 -13.52 -3.71
CA PHE A 75 -12.95 -13.72 -2.55
C PHE A 75 -12.12 -15.00 -2.73
N ALA A 76 -10.80 -14.87 -2.63
CA ALA A 76 -9.84 -15.98 -2.78
C ALA A 76 -8.70 -15.85 -1.75
N GLY A 77 -8.89 -16.40 -0.55
CA GLY A 77 -7.90 -16.32 0.53
C GLY A 77 -7.60 -14.86 0.92
N ASN A 78 -6.38 -14.40 0.64
CA ASN A 78 -5.94 -13.04 0.93
C ASN A 78 -6.20 -12.04 -0.23
N HIS A 79 -6.95 -12.44 -1.25
CA HIS A 79 -7.25 -11.62 -2.42
C HIS A 79 -8.75 -11.41 -2.57
N VAL A 80 -9.12 -10.25 -3.09
CA VAL A 80 -10.47 -9.93 -3.54
C VAL A 80 -10.35 -9.33 -4.93
N LYS A 81 -10.81 -10.07 -5.93
CA LYS A 81 -10.90 -9.54 -7.29
C LYS A 81 -12.27 -8.88 -7.49
N LEU A 82 -12.26 -7.67 -8.02
CA LEU A 82 -13.46 -6.94 -8.40
C LEU A 82 -13.63 -7.00 -9.91
N ASP A 83 -14.82 -7.39 -10.35
CA ASP A 83 -15.22 -7.35 -11.76
C ASP A 83 -16.48 -6.49 -11.91
N ILE A 84 -16.47 -5.60 -12.89
CA ILE A 84 -17.66 -4.85 -13.29
C ILE A 84 -18.44 -5.69 -14.30
N LEU A 85 -19.74 -5.86 -14.09
CA LEU A 85 -20.59 -6.52 -15.08
C LEU A 85 -20.68 -5.64 -16.34
N GLN A 86 -20.52 -6.25 -17.53
CA GLN A 86 -20.51 -5.53 -18.81
C GLN A 86 -21.76 -4.66 -19.00
N SER A 87 -22.93 -5.13 -18.57
CA SER A 87 -24.19 -4.38 -18.64
C SER A 87 -24.22 -3.13 -17.73
N ALA A 88 -23.31 -3.04 -16.75
CA ALA A 88 -23.20 -1.94 -15.80
C ALA A 88 -21.93 -1.07 -16.02
N ALA A 89 -21.15 -1.34 -17.05
CA ALA A 89 -19.84 -0.71 -17.27
C ALA A 89 -19.95 0.82 -17.34
N GLU A 90 -20.94 1.35 -18.04
CA GLU A 90 -21.15 2.80 -18.16
C GLU A 90 -21.50 3.45 -16.82
N ALA A 91 -22.42 2.85 -16.05
CA ALA A 91 -22.79 3.35 -14.73
C ALA A 91 -21.62 3.33 -13.75
N CYS A 92 -20.79 2.27 -13.78
CA CYS A 92 -19.61 2.17 -12.93
C CYS A 92 -18.52 3.17 -13.35
N ARG A 93 -18.39 3.47 -14.67
CA ARG A 93 -17.45 4.46 -15.18
C ARG A 93 -17.71 5.86 -14.63
N LEU A 94 -18.96 6.20 -14.32
CA LEU A 94 -19.33 7.49 -13.72
C LEU A 94 -18.80 7.68 -12.28
N LYS A 95 -18.36 6.60 -11.63
CA LYS A 95 -17.72 6.66 -10.31
C LYS A 95 -16.23 7.02 -10.37
N CYS A 96 -15.68 7.13 -11.58
CA CYS A 96 -14.26 7.30 -11.82
C CYS A 96 -13.98 8.54 -12.66
N GLY A 97 -12.87 9.20 -12.38
CA GLY A 97 -12.24 10.15 -13.28
C GLY A 97 -11.66 9.44 -14.52
N MET A 98 -11.16 10.23 -15.47
CA MET A 98 -10.66 9.74 -16.75
C MET A 98 -9.59 8.64 -16.57
N ASN A 99 -9.82 7.47 -17.16
CA ASN A 99 -8.91 6.31 -17.13
C ASN A 99 -8.60 5.75 -15.70
N ALA A 100 -9.26 6.26 -14.66
CA ALA A 100 -9.20 5.61 -13.36
C ALA A 100 -10.12 4.39 -13.33
N ARG A 101 -9.78 3.40 -12.53
CA ARG A 101 -10.52 2.14 -12.40
C ARG A 101 -10.39 1.57 -11.00
N PHE A 102 -11.35 0.74 -10.61
CA PHE A 102 -11.33 0.00 -9.36
C PHE A 102 -11.55 -1.52 -9.55
N ASP A 103 -11.85 -1.95 -10.78
CA ASP A 103 -12.07 -3.36 -11.14
C ASP A 103 -10.72 -4.06 -11.34
N THR A 104 -10.10 -4.44 -10.24
CA THR A 104 -8.77 -5.05 -10.19
C THR A 104 -8.69 -6.10 -9.09
N ASP A 105 -7.52 -6.69 -8.89
CA ASP A 105 -7.21 -7.63 -7.82
C ASP A 105 -6.59 -6.88 -6.63
N TYR A 106 -7.24 -6.96 -5.49
CA TYR A 106 -6.80 -6.37 -4.23
C TYR A 106 -6.26 -7.46 -3.32
N ARG A 107 -5.16 -7.20 -2.67
CA ARG A 107 -4.54 -8.11 -1.71
C ARG A 107 -4.78 -7.61 -0.28
N LYS A 108 -5.13 -8.49 0.64
CA LYS A 108 -5.25 -8.14 2.06
C LYS A 108 -3.96 -7.47 2.53
N GLU A 109 -4.10 -6.30 3.14
CA GLU A 109 -2.96 -5.52 3.61
C GLU A 109 -2.22 -6.29 4.71
N PRO A 110 -0.91 -6.59 4.53
CA PRO A 110 -0.13 -7.20 5.60
C PRO A 110 -0.02 -6.23 6.80
N PRO A 111 -0.08 -6.70 8.05
CA PRO A 111 -0.02 -5.82 9.23
C PRO A 111 1.20 -4.91 9.27
N MET A 112 2.34 -5.34 8.74
CA MET A 112 3.55 -4.51 8.64
C MET A 112 3.38 -3.35 7.65
N CYS A 113 2.47 -3.45 6.67
CA CYS A 113 2.25 -2.47 5.62
C CYS A 113 1.13 -1.48 5.98
N SER A 114 0.36 -1.75 7.04
CA SER A 114 -0.63 -0.80 7.55
C SER A 114 0.04 0.47 8.08
N GLN A 115 -0.73 1.51 8.28
CA GLN A 115 -0.21 2.77 8.84
C GLN A 115 0.48 2.55 10.20
N GLU A 116 -0.09 1.73 11.08
CA GLU A 116 0.48 1.40 12.38
C GLU A 116 1.78 0.60 12.22
N GLY A 117 1.78 -0.40 11.35
CA GLY A 117 2.96 -1.23 11.07
C GLY A 117 4.10 -0.43 10.47
N THR A 118 3.81 0.46 9.52
CA THR A 118 4.77 1.38 8.91
C THR A 118 5.33 2.35 9.95
N THR A 119 4.49 2.91 10.81
CA THR A 119 4.92 3.81 11.90
C THR A 119 5.83 3.10 12.89
N ALA A 120 5.50 1.86 13.27
CA ALA A 120 6.33 1.06 14.16
C ALA A 120 7.70 0.73 13.51
N MET A 121 7.69 0.29 12.25
CA MET A 121 8.91 0.02 11.48
C MET A 121 9.81 1.25 11.39
N GLU A 122 9.22 2.42 11.09
CA GLU A 122 9.98 3.67 10.98
C GLU A 122 10.63 4.08 12.31
N LYS A 123 9.92 3.93 13.42
CA LYS A 123 10.46 4.16 14.77
C LYS A 123 11.65 3.24 15.07
N ASP A 124 11.55 1.97 14.72
CA ASP A 124 12.62 0.98 14.93
C ASP A 124 13.83 1.32 14.05
N PHE A 125 13.58 1.66 12.79
CA PHE A 125 14.61 2.13 11.86
C PHE A 125 15.35 3.35 12.40
N GLN A 126 14.63 4.40 12.80
CA GLN A 126 15.23 5.64 13.33
C GLN A 126 16.05 5.38 14.61
N THR A 127 15.55 4.49 15.48
CA THR A 127 16.26 4.09 16.70
C THR A 127 17.59 3.40 16.36
N ALA A 128 17.57 2.45 15.43
CA ALA A 128 18.77 1.76 14.98
C ALA A 128 19.75 2.70 14.29
N TYR A 129 19.26 3.55 13.39
CA TYR A 129 20.06 4.48 12.60
C TYR A 129 20.76 5.54 13.47
N ARG A 130 20.02 6.20 14.38
CA ARG A 130 20.55 7.18 15.34
C ARG A 130 21.54 6.54 16.31
N GLY A 131 21.28 5.28 16.70
CA GLY A 131 22.21 4.47 17.50
C GLY A 131 23.43 3.97 16.74
N LYS A 132 23.65 4.40 15.49
CA LYS A 132 24.75 3.98 14.60
C LYS A 132 24.81 2.48 14.32
N LYS A 133 23.70 1.76 14.57
CA LYS A 133 23.52 0.34 14.25
C LYS A 133 23.10 0.20 12.79
N TYR A 134 23.91 0.68 11.87
CA TYR A 134 23.55 0.87 10.46
C TYR A 134 23.19 -0.44 9.73
N ARG A 135 23.84 -1.55 10.09
CA ARG A 135 23.47 -2.87 9.54
C ARG A 135 22.05 -3.25 9.95
N LEU A 136 21.69 -3.07 11.23
CA LEU A 136 20.34 -3.32 11.73
C LEU A 136 19.31 -2.41 11.04
N ALA A 137 19.66 -1.12 10.87
CA ALA A 137 18.80 -0.18 10.15
C ALA A 137 18.54 -0.63 8.70
N ALA A 138 19.57 -1.11 7.99
CA ALA A 138 19.42 -1.68 6.65
C ALA A 138 18.53 -2.93 6.65
N ASP A 139 18.75 -3.86 7.57
CA ASP A 139 17.97 -5.09 7.67
C ASP A 139 16.47 -4.81 7.95
N ILE A 140 16.14 -3.77 8.73
CA ILE A 140 14.76 -3.31 8.97
C ILE A 140 14.11 -2.84 7.66
N LYS A 141 14.74 -1.93 6.92
CA LYS A 141 14.21 -1.41 5.66
C LYS A 141 14.15 -2.47 4.56
N GLU A 142 15.11 -3.38 4.50
CA GLU A 142 15.11 -4.49 3.54
C GLU A 142 13.93 -5.45 3.79
N ARG A 143 13.67 -5.83 5.05
CA ARG A 143 12.51 -6.64 5.41
C ARG A 143 11.19 -5.94 5.06
N TYR A 144 11.11 -4.63 5.33
CA TYR A 144 9.93 -3.85 4.96
C TYR A 144 9.70 -3.83 3.45
N LEU A 145 10.74 -3.58 2.65
CA LEU A 145 10.66 -3.63 1.19
C LEU A 145 10.27 -5.03 0.66
N ASN A 146 10.78 -6.09 1.27
CA ASN A 146 10.44 -7.46 0.86
C ASN A 146 8.97 -7.81 1.14
N THR A 147 8.37 -7.20 2.15
CA THR A 147 6.97 -7.46 2.53
C THR A 147 6.01 -6.47 1.87
N CYS A 148 6.36 -5.19 1.86
CA CYS A 148 5.46 -4.08 1.49
C CYS A 148 5.86 -3.40 0.18
N GLY A 149 7.06 -3.66 -0.37
CA GLY A 149 7.60 -2.88 -1.47
C GLY A 149 6.69 -2.78 -2.69
N GLU A 150 5.98 -3.87 -3.04
CA GLU A 150 5.00 -3.87 -4.13
C GLU A 150 3.72 -3.08 -3.84
N LEU A 151 3.48 -2.75 -2.56
CA LEU A 151 2.30 -1.99 -2.11
C LEU A 151 2.61 -0.52 -1.86
N LEU A 152 3.86 -0.08 -2.06
CA LEU A 152 4.26 1.31 -1.88
C LEU A 152 4.05 2.09 -3.17
N VAL A 153 3.46 3.27 -3.06
CA VAL A 153 3.46 4.26 -4.14
C VAL A 153 4.85 4.82 -4.35
N LEU A 154 5.11 5.39 -5.52
CA LEU A 154 6.45 5.73 -5.98
C LEU A 154 7.29 6.57 -5.00
N PRO A 155 6.79 7.66 -4.40
CA PRO A 155 7.58 8.43 -3.44
C PRO A 155 7.98 7.62 -2.20
N ASP A 156 7.05 6.84 -1.63
CA ASP A 156 7.30 6.05 -0.42
C ASP A 156 8.28 4.90 -0.69
N TRP A 157 8.16 4.28 -1.86
CA TRP A 157 9.10 3.26 -2.31
C TRP A 157 10.51 3.85 -2.48
N MET A 158 10.64 5.02 -3.12
CA MET A 158 11.92 5.73 -3.29
C MET A 158 12.51 6.17 -1.95
N HIS A 159 11.66 6.69 -1.04
CA HIS A 159 12.07 7.05 0.32
C HIS A 159 12.68 5.87 1.06
N THR A 160 11.98 4.73 1.04
CA THR A 160 12.45 3.51 1.69
C THR A 160 13.78 3.01 1.10
N LEU A 161 13.93 3.09 -0.24
CA LEU A 161 15.21 2.75 -0.91
C LEU A 161 16.33 3.74 -0.56
N ASN A 162 16.04 5.04 -0.43
CA ASN A 162 17.03 6.03 0.00
C ASN A 162 17.55 5.74 1.41
N ASP A 163 16.65 5.42 2.35
CA ASP A 163 17.00 5.05 3.72
C ASP A 163 17.83 3.76 3.78
N LEU A 164 17.44 2.75 2.99
CA LEU A 164 18.20 1.51 2.88
C LEU A 164 19.60 1.77 2.32
N ALA A 165 19.69 2.56 1.26
CA ALA A 165 20.97 2.89 0.61
C ALA A 165 21.93 3.60 1.56
N VAL A 166 21.46 4.64 2.27
CA VAL A 166 22.32 5.37 3.22
C VAL A 166 22.73 4.52 4.42
N SER A 167 21.86 3.58 4.83
CA SER A 167 22.18 2.63 5.89
C SER A 167 23.29 1.68 5.46
N TRP A 168 23.23 1.12 4.25
CA TRP A 168 24.29 0.30 3.68
C TRP A 168 25.63 1.06 3.53
N LYS A 169 25.55 2.31 3.04
CA LYS A 169 26.73 3.18 2.95
C LYS A 169 27.40 3.36 4.30
N ASN A 170 26.62 3.69 5.34
CA ASN A 170 27.14 3.92 6.69
C ASN A 170 27.59 2.63 7.39
N ALA A 171 27.05 1.47 6.99
CA ALA A 171 27.52 0.14 7.38
C ALA A 171 28.82 -0.27 6.66
N GLY A 172 29.37 0.57 5.78
CA GLY A 172 30.58 0.31 5.00
C GLY A 172 30.36 -0.51 3.71
N ASN A 173 29.10 -0.84 3.37
CA ASN A 173 28.76 -1.63 2.18
C ASN A 173 28.32 -0.73 1.02
N LYS A 174 29.32 -0.10 0.35
CA LYS A 174 29.09 0.80 -0.79
C LYS A 174 28.43 0.09 -1.98
N GLU A 175 28.76 -1.17 -2.20
CA GLU A 175 28.18 -1.94 -3.30
C GLU A 175 26.69 -2.18 -3.10
N ALA A 176 26.25 -2.58 -1.90
CA ALA A 176 24.84 -2.73 -1.57
C ALA A 176 24.09 -1.38 -1.67
N CYS A 177 24.72 -0.26 -1.26
CA CYS A 177 24.19 1.07 -1.46
C CYS A 177 23.90 1.35 -2.94
N LEU A 178 24.85 1.16 -3.83
CA LEU A 178 24.68 1.41 -5.27
C LEU A 178 23.62 0.50 -5.89
N ARG A 179 23.63 -0.82 -5.58
CA ARG A 179 22.60 -1.76 -6.06
C ARG A 179 21.19 -1.34 -5.60
N THR A 180 21.04 -0.82 -4.38
CA THR A 180 19.76 -0.31 -3.88
C THR A 180 19.29 0.88 -4.69
N LEU A 181 20.17 1.85 -4.96
CA LEU A 181 19.84 3.04 -5.73
C LEU A 181 19.57 2.74 -7.22
N ASP A 182 20.17 1.67 -7.76
CA ASP A 182 19.95 1.27 -9.15
C ASP A 182 18.52 0.83 -9.42
N LYS A 183 17.79 0.35 -8.42
CA LYS A 183 16.36 0.02 -8.53
C LYS A 183 15.52 1.23 -8.95
N MET A 184 15.93 2.45 -8.55
CA MET A 184 15.22 3.70 -8.91
C MET A 184 15.56 4.23 -10.32
N SER A 185 16.57 3.64 -11.01
CA SER A 185 17.07 4.18 -12.27
C SER A 185 16.02 4.38 -13.37
N PRO A 186 14.98 3.54 -13.54
CA PRO A 186 13.92 3.75 -14.51
C PRO A 186 13.14 5.05 -14.28
N TRP A 187 12.98 5.46 -13.00
CA TRP A 187 12.23 6.62 -12.61
C TRP A 187 13.04 7.92 -12.61
N LEU A 188 14.36 7.81 -12.44
CA LEU A 188 15.25 8.98 -12.39
C LEU A 188 15.55 9.57 -13.78
N LYS A 189 15.18 8.87 -14.88
CA LYS A 189 15.48 9.29 -16.24
C LYS A 189 14.19 9.61 -17.00
N GLY A 190 13.79 10.89 -16.94
CA GLY A 190 12.70 11.38 -17.81
C GLY A 190 11.27 11.10 -17.36
N TYR A 191 11.06 10.43 -16.22
CA TYR A 191 9.71 10.29 -15.69
C TYR A 191 9.17 11.64 -15.22
N GLN A 192 7.94 11.95 -15.60
CA GLN A 192 7.22 13.17 -15.22
C GLN A 192 6.11 12.76 -14.24
N PRO A 193 6.24 13.06 -12.94
CA PRO A 193 5.21 12.74 -11.96
C PRO A 193 3.96 13.59 -12.19
N ASN A 194 2.80 13.09 -11.77
CA ASN A 194 1.61 13.91 -11.66
C ASN A 194 1.75 14.90 -10.50
N TYR A 195 0.85 15.91 -10.47
CA TYR A 195 0.89 16.99 -9.50
C TYR A 195 0.70 16.54 -8.03
N ILE A 196 0.09 15.36 -7.79
CA ILE A 196 -0.16 14.82 -6.45
C ILE A 196 1.15 14.39 -5.77
N ILE A 197 2.05 13.75 -6.53
CA ILE A 197 3.30 13.19 -5.99
C ILE A 197 4.55 13.99 -6.38
N GLU A 198 4.39 15.09 -7.09
CA GLU A 198 5.51 15.81 -7.72
C GLU A 198 6.55 16.31 -6.70
N GLU A 199 6.11 16.86 -5.59
CA GLU A 199 7.02 17.41 -4.57
C GLU A 199 7.82 16.32 -3.88
N GLU A 200 7.14 15.27 -3.42
CA GLU A 200 7.78 14.12 -2.77
C GLU A 200 8.72 13.39 -3.74
N PHE A 201 8.29 13.21 -4.98
CA PHE A 201 9.14 12.61 -6.01
C PHE A 201 10.41 13.43 -6.26
N LYS A 202 10.32 14.76 -6.37
CA LYS A 202 11.49 15.64 -6.53
C LYS A 202 12.43 15.55 -5.33
N LYS A 203 11.88 15.51 -4.12
CA LYS A 203 12.65 15.35 -2.87
C LYS A 203 13.42 14.04 -2.88
N GLU A 204 12.74 12.93 -3.16
CA GLU A 204 13.36 11.59 -3.15
C GLU A 204 14.37 11.42 -4.31
N THR A 205 14.12 12.01 -5.47
CA THR A 205 15.08 12.08 -6.59
C THR A 205 16.36 12.82 -6.21
N LYS A 206 16.24 13.95 -5.51
CA LYS A 206 17.40 14.71 -5.00
C LYS A 206 18.20 13.88 -3.99
N ALA A 207 17.51 13.20 -3.08
CA ALA A 207 18.14 12.31 -2.10
C ALA A 207 18.88 11.14 -2.78
N ALA A 208 18.25 10.49 -3.77
CA ALA A 208 18.86 9.39 -4.51
C ALA A 208 20.14 9.81 -5.23
N ASN A 209 20.12 10.97 -5.90
CA ASN A 209 21.29 11.51 -6.58
C ASN A 209 22.42 11.87 -5.62
N PHE A 210 22.10 12.45 -4.46
CA PHE A 210 23.06 12.73 -3.40
C PHE A 210 23.67 11.44 -2.84
N ASN A 211 22.84 10.47 -2.47
CA ASN A 211 23.28 9.19 -1.93
C ASN A 211 24.19 8.46 -2.93
N ARG A 212 23.87 8.49 -4.23
CA ARG A 212 24.69 7.86 -5.28
C ARG A 212 26.10 8.44 -5.33
N LYS A 213 26.24 9.77 -5.22
CA LYS A 213 27.56 10.41 -5.14
C LYS A 213 28.34 9.95 -3.90
N GLN A 214 27.66 9.88 -2.75
CA GLN A 214 28.26 9.44 -1.49
C GLN A 214 28.72 7.96 -1.54
N CYS A 215 27.96 7.09 -2.18
CA CYS A 215 28.28 5.68 -2.28
C CYS A 215 29.39 5.40 -3.32
N SER A 216 29.46 6.19 -4.40
CA SER A 216 30.53 6.06 -5.42
C SER A 216 31.85 6.66 -4.98
N GLY A 217 31.92 7.41 -3.87
CA GLY A 217 33.14 8.03 -3.38
C GLY A 217 33.64 9.22 -4.22
N LYS A 218 32.68 9.86 -4.94
CA LYS A 218 32.96 11.05 -5.78
C LYS A 218 32.47 12.32 -5.11
#